data_c5d49722aca82ea00aa16e50145d7a11
#
_entry.id   c5d49722aca82ea00aa16e50145d7a11
#
_cell.length_a   1.000
_cell.length_b   1.000
_cell.length_c   1.000
_cell.angle_alpha   90.00
_cell.angle_beta   90.00
_cell.angle_gamma   90.00
#
_symmetry.space_group_name_H-M   'P 1'
#
loop_
_entity.id
_entity.type
_entity.pdbx_description
1 polymer ?
#
loop_
_entity_poly.entity_id
_entity_poly.type
_entity_poly.pdbx_seq_one_letter_code
_entity_poly.pdbx_strand_id
1 'polypeptide(L)'
;MANTHIFSSESVTEGHPDKVCDSISDAVLDACFEQDTSSRVACETMVKDNAVILGGEITTSAEFDYRSVVKKTLEEMNYDSSYAEGTDYSYTCKFDAQNFFFMNLLGQQSPDIAQGVDASSAEDKETDEQGAGDQGIMFGYACNDTPELMPAAIAYSHQLGEAMTQLRKDKIHTWLRPDSKTQVSVEYIDGKPSRITAVVVSTMHAKEISTTDIREALKVDLIEKVLPQHLLTEDTKYHINPTGLFVVGGPEGDCGLTGRKIIVDTYGGMGRHGGGAFSGKDPSKVDRSAAYMCRWVAKNIVAAGLADRCELQTAYAIGFPDPVSLTVDTFGTNSVDEQKINEAVSEVFSFKPADIISQLNLLRPIYKKTTNYGHFGREADLDSLTWEKTNRVEDLKSAV
;
A
#
# COMPACT_ATOMS: atom_id res chain seq x y z
N MET A 1 -8.90 -27.18 23.74
CA MET A 1 -7.56 -26.54 23.80
C MET A 1 -7.66 -25.27 23.01
N ALA A 2 -7.11 -24.15 23.52
CA ALA A 2 -7.07 -22.91 22.78
C ALA A 2 -6.31 -23.07 21.46
N ASN A 3 -6.82 -22.52 20.36
CA ASN A 3 -6.12 -22.55 19.08
C ASN A 3 -5.04 -21.46 19.10
N THR A 4 -3.77 -21.88 19.17
CA THR A 4 -2.64 -20.94 19.22
C THR A 4 -1.80 -21.06 17.98
N HIS A 5 -1.48 -19.91 17.34
CA HIS A 5 -0.57 -19.85 16.20
C HIS A 5 0.18 -18.51 16.18
N ILE A 6 1.29 -18.47 15.46
CA ILE A 6 2.05 -17.23 15.24
C ILE A 6 1.88 -16.81 13.79
N PHE A 7 1.59 -15.53 13.58
CA PHE A 7 1.52 -14.92 12.25
C PHE A 7 2.50 -13.75 12.15
N SER A 8 3.20 -13.67 11.02
CA SER A 8 4.23 -12.65 10.78
C SER A 8 3.92 -11.88 9.52
N SER A 9 4.10 -10.57 9.58
CA SER A 9 4.03 -9.69 8.41
C SER A 9 5.24 -8.77 8.38
N GLU A 10 5.65 -8.40 7.18
CA GLU A 10 6.74 -7.43 6.97
C GLU A 10 6.22 -6.14 6.35
N SER A 11 6.96 -5.05 6.56
CA SER A 11 6.83 -3.79 5.86
C SER A 11 8.19 -3.26 5.45
N VAL A 12 8.20 -2.31 4.55
CA VAL A 12 9.40 -1.63 4.08
C VAL A 12 9.20 -0.11 4.08
N THR A 13 10.29 0.63 4.24
CA THR A 13 10.24 2.09 4.22
C THR A 13 10.22 2.65 2.80
N GLU A 14 9.96 3.96 2.69
CA GLU A 14 9.84 4.69 1.42
C GLU A 14 11.09 4.58 0.53
N GLY A 15 12.26 4.34 1.11
CA GLY A 15 13.53 4.20 0.38
C GLY A 15 13.85 2.77 -0.07
N HIS A 16 12.99 1.78 0.22
CA HIS A 16 13.15 0.45 -0.37
C HIS A 16 13.01 0.54 -1.90
N PRO A 17 13.86 -0.12 -2.70
CA PRO A 17 13.87 0.03 -4.16
C PRO A 17 12.50 -0.13 -4.83
N ASP A 18 11.73 -1.14 -4.44
CA ASP A 18 10.38 -1.35 -4.98
C ASP A 18 9.42 -0.21 -4.59
N LYS A 19 9.53 0.33 -3.36
CA LYS A 19 8.67 1.45 -2.92
C LYS A 19 9.10 2.79 -3.51
N VAL A 20 10.36 2.97 -3.82
CA VAL A 20 10.82 4.09 -4.65
C VAL A 20 10.12 4.06 -6.01
N CYS A 21 10.05 2.87 -6.65
CA CYS A 21 9.33 2.71 -7.91
C CYS A 21 7.84 3.01 -7.79
N ASP A 22 7.17 2.45 -6.77
CA ASP A 22 5.76 2.71 -6.51
C ASP A 22 5.49 4.21 -6.32
N SER A 23 6.33 4.88 -5.55
CA SER A 23 6.18 6.31 -5.28
C SER A 23 6.41 7.18 -6.51
N ILE A 24 7.35 6.82 -7.38
CA ILE A 24 7.58 7.51 -8.66
C ILE A 24 6.38 7.29 -9.58
N SER A 25 5.88 6.06 -9.71
CA SER A 25 4.76 5.73 -10.57
C SER A 25 3.48 6.45 -10.16
N ASP A 26 3.18 6.53 -8.87
CA ASP A 26 2.02 7.28 -8.37
C ASP A 26 2.24 8.80 -8.37
N ALA A 27 3.48 9.29 -8.27
CA ALA A 27 3.77 10.71 -8.47
C ALA A 27 3.50 11.16 -9.92
N VAL A 28 3.77 10.29 -10.89
CA VAL A 28 3.42 10.53 -12.30
C VAL A 28 1.90 10.54 -12.49
N LEU A 29 1.18 9.59 -11.88
CA LEU A 29 -0.29 9.56 -11.90
C LEU A 29 -0.89 10.84 -11.30
N ASP A 30 -0.42 11.25 -10.12
CA ASP A 30 -0.89 12.48 -9.48
C ASP A 30 -0.60 13.72 -10.33
N ALA A 31 0.58 13.82 -10.96
CA ALA A 31 0.92 14.92 -11.86
C ALA A 31 -0.01 14.99 -13.10
N CYS A 32 -0.48 13.85 -13.61
CA CYS A 32 -1.51 13.80 -14.64
C CYS A 32 -2.84 14.35 -14.09
N PHE A 33 -3.28 13.85 -12.93
CA PHE A 33 -4.59 14.18 -12.36
C PHE A 33 -4.69 15.63 -11.83
N GLU A 34 -3.58 16.26 -11.49
CA GLU A 34 -3.55 17.69 -11.15
C GLU A 34 -4.03 18.58 -12.31
N GLN A 35 -3.89 18.14 -13.56
CA GLN A 35 -4.21 18.92 -14.75
C GLN A 35 -5.34 18.29 -15.57
N ASP A 36 -5.46 16.96 -15.58
CA ASP A 36 -6.42 16.22 -16.40
C ASP A 36 -6.94 14.98 -15.64
N THR A 37 -8.12 15.11 -15.03
CA THR A 37 -8.79 14.03 -14.31
C THR A 37 -9.32 12.91 -15.21
N SER A 38 -9.31 13.10 -16.55
CA SER A 38 -9.68 12.07 -17.52
C SER A 38 -8.48 11.21 -17.98
N SER A 39 -7.29 11.49 -17.47
CA SER A 39 -6.06 10.76 -17.81
C SER A 39 -6.21 9.25 -17.63
N ARG A 40 -5.66 8.49 -18.58
CA ARG A 40 -5.48 7.04 -18.49
C ARG A 40 -4.00 6.77 -18.26
N VAL A 41 -3.67 6.16 -17.15
CA VAL A 41 -2.28 5.99 -16.71
C VAL A 41 -2.02 4.53 -16.34
N ALA A 42 -0.99 3.96 -16.94
CA ALA A 42 -0.34 2.72 -16.56
C ALA A 42 1.16 2.99 -16.59
N CYS A 43 1.70 3.50 -15.49
CA CYS A 43 3.10 3.88 -15.35
C CYS A 43 3.84 2.88 -14.48
N GLU A 44 4.84 2.23 -15.04
CA GLU A 44 5.75 1.34 -14.33
C GLU A 44 7.13 1.96 -14.26
N THR A 45 7.80 1.76 -13.14
CA THR A 45 9.14 2.28 -12.86
C THR A 45 10.09 1.14 -12.55
N MET A 46 11.31 1.23 -13.04
CA MET A 46 12.45 0.41 -12.64
C MET A 46 13.56 1.32 -12.12
N VAL A 47 14.15 0.94 -10.98
CA VAL A 47 15.36 1.59 -10.45
C VAL A 47 16.46 0.58 -10.23
N LYS A 48 17.71 0.94 -10.58
CA LYS A 48 18.91 0.15 -10.28
C LYS A 48 20.16 1.03 -10.35
N ASP A 49 21.05 0.85 -9.39
CA ASP A 49 22.24 1.69 -9.21
C ASP A 49 21.86 3.17 -9.17
N ASN A 50 22.26 3.96 -10.18
CA ASN A 50 21.89 5.37 -10.30
C ASN A 50 20.98 5.62 -11.52
N ALA A 51 20.14 4.66 -11.89
CA ALA A 51 19.23 4.76 -13.03
C ALA A 51 17.76 4.68 -12.61
N VAL A 52 16.92 5.47 -13.27
CA VAL A 52 15.45 5.42 -13.21
C VAL A 52 14.93 5.28 -14.63
N ILE A 53 14.12 4.27 -14.87
CA ILE A 53 13.47 3.99 -16.15
C ILE A 53 11.96 3.98 -15.93
N LEU A 54 11.25 4.80 -16.70
CA LEU A 54 9.79 4.75 -16.78
C LEU A 54 9.36 3.98 -18.02
N GLY A 55 8.37 3.11 -17.89
CA GLY A 55 7.74 2.38 -18.98
C GLY A 55 6.22 2.33 -18.81
N GLY A 56 5.51 1.94 -19.85
CA GLY A 56 4.05 1.85 -19.82
C GLY A 56 3.35 2.80 -20.78
N GLU A 57 2.07 3.05 -20.54
CA GLU A 57 1.22 3.82 -21.42
C GLU A 57 0.46 4.92 -20.66
N ILE A 58 0.48 6.13 -21.20
CA ILE A 58 -0.25 7.28 -20.67
C ILE A 58 -0.98 7.99 -21.81
N THR A 59 -2.28 8.23 -21.60
CA THR A 59 -3.09 9.11 -22.41
C THR A 59 -3.58 10.26 -21.53
N THR A 60 -3.09 11.47 -21.77
CA THR A 60 -3.38 12.66 -20.96
C THR A 60 -3.21 13.94 -21.78
N SER A 61 -3.92 14.99 -21.39
CA SER A 61 -3.67 16.36 -21.85
C SER A 61 -2.75 17.14 -20.91
N ALA A 62 -2.31 16.54 -19.80
CA ALA A 62 -1.39 17.16 -18.86
C ALA A 62 0.01 17.35 -19.48
N GLU A 63 0.62 18.48 -19.20
CA GLU A 63 1.97 18.81 -19.64
C GLU A 63 2.87 19.07 -18.43
N PHE A 64 3.87 18.22 -18.23
CA PHE A 64 4.87 18.34 -17.15
C PHE A 64 6.18 17.62 -17.51
N ASP A 65 7.25 17.97 -16.81
CA ASP A 65 8.54 17.29 -16.96
C ASP A 65 8.64 16.07 -16.03
N TYR A 66 8.59 14.88 -16.62
CA TYR A 66 8.71 13.59 -15.90
C TYR A 66 10.00 13.51 -15.07
N ARG A 67 11.12 14.02 -15.57
CA ARG A 67 12.38 14.01 -14.82
C ARG A 67 12.28 14.83 -13.54
N SER A 68 11.61 15.97 -13.59
CA SER A 68 11.38 16.83 -12.43
C SER A 68 10.49 16.17 -11.39
N VAL A 69 9.45 15.44 -11.81
CA VAL A 69 8.59 14.65 -10.90
C VAL A 69 9.40 13.57 -10.18
N VAL A 70 10.21 12.82 -10.94
CA VAL A 70 11.11 11.79 -10.38
C VAL A 70 12.09 12.43 -9.38
N LYS A 71 12.80 13.50 -9.78
CA LYS A 71 13.75 14.20 -8.94
C LYS A 71 13.14 14.62 -7.60
N LYS A 72 12.00 15.31 -7.64
CA LYS A 72 11.27 15.75 -6.45
C LYS A 72 10.92 14.57 -5.53
N THR A 73 10.46 13.44 -6.12
CA THR A 73 10.11 12.24 -5.35
C THR A 73 11.34 11.66 -4.63
N LEU A 74 12.50 11.62 -5.28
CA LEU A 74 13.74 11.13 -4.67
C LEU A 74 14.26 12.08 -3.57
N GLU A 75 14.15 13.40 -3.77
CA GLU A 75 14.52 14.40 -2.76
C GLU A 75 13.67 14.26 -1.48
N GLU A 76 12.36 14.07 -1.62
CA GLU A 76 11.45 13.85 -0.48
C GLU A 76 11.78 12.58 0.33
N MET A 77 12.41 11.59 -0.30
CA MET A 77 12.90 10.37 0.35
C MET A 77 14.30 10.52 0.94
N ASN A 78 14.92 11.70 0.78
CA ASN A 78 16.32 11.96 1.14
C ASN A 78 17.34 11.06 0.41
N TYR A 79 17.04 10.67 -0.83
CA TYR A 79 18.08 10.19 -1.75
C TYR A 79 18.80 11.38 -2.37
N ASP A 80 19.45 12.13 -1.50
CA ASP A 80 20.19 13.35 -1.80
C ASP A 80 21.36 13.47 -0.82
N SER A 81 22.55 13.73 -1.34
CA SER A 81 23.77 13.89 -0.55
C SER A 81 23.68 15.04 0.46
N SER A 82 22.86 16.05 0.21
CA SER A 82 22.62 17.18 1.14
C SER A 82 22.00 16.75 2.47
N TYR A 83 21.36 15.57 2.53
CA TYR A 83 20.83 15.03 3.77
C TYR A 83 21.89 14.89 4.87
N ALA A 84 23.13 14.56 4.49
CA ALA A 84 24.25 14.39 5.43
C ALA A 84 24.94 15.71 5.81
N GLU A 85 24.63 16.83 5.14
CA GLU A 85 25.24 18.12 5.42
C GLU A 85 24.99 18.57 6.87
N GLY A 86 26.04 18.99 7.53
CA GLY A 86 25.99 19.43 8.93
C GLY A 86 25.80 18.31 9.95
N THR A 87 25.96 17.03 9.55
CA THR A 87 25.97 15.87 10.43
C THR A 87 27.38 15.29 10.57
N ASP A 88 27.60 14.43 11.60
CA ASP A 88 28.87 13.70 11.82
C ASP A 88 29.01 12.48 10.91
N TYR A 89 28.06 12.23 9.99
CA TYR A 89 27.94 11.03 9.19
C TYR A 89 28.06 11.29 7.70
N SER A 90 28.80 10.45 6.98
CA SER A 90 28.96 10.56 5.53
C SER A 90 27.74 10.02 4.77
N TYR A 91 27.41 10.65 3.64
CA TYR A 91 26.47 10.10 2.66
C TYR A 91 27.26 9.31 1.60
N THR A 92 26.98 8.02 1.49
CA THR A 92 27.75 7.11 0.61
C THR A 92 26.91 6.46 -0.50
N CYS A 93 25.60 6.70 -0.54
CA CYS A 93 24.73 6.11 -1.55
C CYS A 93 24.99 6.76 -2.93
N LYS A 94 25.15 5.93 -3.96
CA LYS A 94 25.32 6.41 -5.34
C LYS A 94 24.00 6.83 -6.00
N PHE A 95 22.87 6.29 -5.51
CA PHE A 95 21.56 6.71 -5.97
C PHE A 95 21.26 8.10 -5.42
N ASP A 96 21.27 9.11 -6.31
CA ASP A 96 21.22 10.52 -5.93
C ASP A 96 20.27 11.31 -6.83
N ALA A 97 19.33 12.01 -6.22
CA ALA A 97 18.31 12.83 -6.88
C ALA A 97 18.90 13.94 -7.77
N GLN A 98 20.12 14.39 -7.48
CA GLN A 98 20.76 15.45 -8.25
C GLN A 98 21.44 14.96 -9.53
N ASN A 99 21.82 13.66 -9.58
CA ASN A 99 22.63 13.13 -10.67
C ASN A 99 22.28 11.67 -11.03
N PHE A 100 21.03 11.41 -11.41
CA PHE A 100 20.62 10.08 -11.86
C PHE A 100 20.49 10.00 -13.38
N PHE A 101 20.74 8.79 -13.93
CA PHE A 101 20.39 8.47 -15.31
C PHE A 101 18.88 8.30 -15.42
N PHE A 102 18.26 8.96 -16.39
CA PHE A 102 16.82 8.92 -16.60
C PHE A 102 16.48 8.47 -18.01
N MET A 103 15.62 7.46 -18.13
CA MET A 103 15.08 7.00 -19.41
C MET A 103 13.56 6.98 -19.33
N ASN A 104 12.91 7.62 -20.28
CA ASN A 104 11.46 7.62 -20.43
C ASN A 104 11.06 6.81 -21.66
N LEU A 105 10.38 5.68 -21.45
CA LEU A 105 9.84 4.79 -22.46
C LEU A 105 8.31 4.76 -22.43
N LEU A 106 7.67 5.76 -21.81
CA LEU A 106 6.22 5.88 -21.79
C LEU A 106 5.69 6.16 -23.21
N GLY A 107 4.72 5.36 -23.63
CA GLY A 107 4.00 5.50 -24.89
C GLY A 107 2.55 5.94 -24.70
N GLN A 108 1.80 6.00 -25.82
CA GLN A 108 0.35 6.17 -25.78
C GLN A 108 -0.33 4.81 -25.65
N GLN A 109 -1.50 4.77 -25.00
CA GLN A 109 -2.30 3.55 -24.87
C GLN A 109 -2.71 3.03 -26.26
N SER A 110 -2.63 1.69 -26.43
CA SER A 110 -3.11 1.03 -27.64
C SER A 110 -4.61 1.32 -27.87
N PRO A 111 -5.01 1.66 -29.11
CA PRO A 111 -6.43 1.80 -29.46
C PRO A 111 -7.25 0.55 -29.15
N ASP A 112 -6.65 -0.65 -29.25
CA ASP A 112 -7.33 -1.92 -28.98
C ASP A 112 -7.72 -2.08 -27.51
N ILE A 113 -6.88 -1.59 -26.58
CA ILE A 113 -7.18 -1.61 -25.14
C ILE A 113 -8.22 -0.55 -24.80
N ALA A 114 -8.15 0.63 -25.43
CA ALA A 114 -9.12 1.71 -25.24
C ALA A 114 -10.56 1.29 -25.58
N GLN A 115 -10.75 0.44 -26.59
CA GLN A 115 -12.06 -0.08 -27.01
C GLN A 115 -12.78 -0.84 -25.88
N GLY A 116 -12.06 -1.58 -25.03
CA GLY A 116 -12.66 -2.35 -23.92
C GLY A 116 -13.13 -1.47 -22.76
N VAL A 117 -12.55 -0.29 -22.59
CA VAL A 117 -12.83 0.63 -21.48
C VAL A 117 -13.91 1.65 -21.85
N ASP A 118 -13.89 2.14 -23.10
CA ASP A 118 -14.82 3.14 -23.57
C ASP A 118 -16.20 2.53 -23.85
N ALA A 119 -17.25 3.21 -23.38
CA ALA A 119 -18.63 2.74 -23.34
C ALA A 119 -19.23 2.29 -24.70
N SER A 120 -18.62 2.63 -25.83
CA SER A 120 -19.27 2.56 -27.15
C SER A 120 -18.79 1.45 -28.10
N SER A 121 -17.84 0.58 -27.72
CA SER A 121 -17.08 -0.18 -28.74
C SER A 121 -16.94 -1.69 -28.55
N ALA A 122 -17.46 -2.32 -27.50
CA ALA A 122 -17.40 -3.78 -27.35
C ALA A 122 -18.58 -4.46 -28.06
N GLU A 123 -18.31 -5.46 -28.94
CA GLU A 123 -19.31 -6.12 -29.81
C GLU A 123 -20.45 -6.82 -29.07
N ASP A 124 -20.25 -7.24 -27.78
CA ASP A 124 -21.26 -7.97 -26.98
C ASP A 124 -21.83 -7.13 -25.83
N LYS A 125 -21.70 -5.81 -25.87
CA LYS A 125 -22.11 -4.91 -24.78
C LYS A 125 -23.56 -4.45 -24.95
N GLU A 126 -24.41 -4.77 -23.97
CA GLU A 126 -25.81 -4.37 -23.94
C GLU A 126 -26.04 -2.93 -23.44
N THR A 127 -25.01 -2.27 -22.87
CA THR A 127 -25.12 -0.94 -22.24
C THR A 127 -23.96 -0.01 -22.61
N ASP A 128 -24.23 1.31 -22.61
CA ASP A 128 -23.21 2.36 -22.80
C ASP A 128 -22.43 2.68 -21.51
N GLU A 129 -22.45 1.80 -20.49
CA GLU A 129 -21.74 2.00 -19.22
C GLU A 129 -20.25 1.64 -19.33
N GLN A 130 -19.40 2.33 -18.56
CA GLN A 130 -17.97 2.03 -18.49
C GLN A 130 -17.75 0.60 -17.98
N GLY A 131 -17.06 -0.22 -18.76
CA GLY A 131 -16.64 -1.57 -18.38
C GLY A 131 -15.35 -1.60 -17.58
N ALA A 132 -15.04 -2.77 -17.02
CA ALA A 132 -13.76 -3.02 -16.40
C ALA A 132 -12.63 -2.92 -17.43
N GLY A 133 -11.53 -2.24 -17.06
CA GLY A 133 -10.36 -2.06 -17.94
C GLY A 133 -9.54 -3.33 -18.15
N ASP A 134 -9.77 -4.36 -17.35
CA ASP A 134 -9.14 -5.68 -17.45
C ASP A 134 -10.01 -6.74 -16.78
N GLN A 135 -9.70 -8.01 -17.04
CA GLN A 135 -10.18 -9.12 -16.24
C GLN A 135 -9.35 -9.23 -14.95
N GLY A 136 -9.93 -9.79 -13.88
CA GLY A 136 -9.16 -10.07 -12.68
C GLY A 136 -10.02 -10.41 -11.49
N ILE A 137 -9.35 -10.79 -10.38
CA ILE A 137 -9.96 -11.02 -9.08
C ILE A 137 -9.34 -10.06 -8.07
N MET A 138 -10.17 -9.41 -7.27
CA MET A 138 -9.73 -8.46 -6.24
C MET A 138 -10.31 -8.86 -4.89
N PHE A 139 -9.55 -8.57 -3.85
CA PHE A 139 -9.92 -8.89 -2.47
C PHE A 139 -9.91 -7.65 -1.60
N GLY A 140 -10.81 -7.63 -0.62
CA GLY A 140 -10.79 -6.72 0.50
C GLY A 140 -10.85 -7.52 1.80
N TYR A 141 -10.25 -6.97 2.87
CA TYR A 141 -10.21 -7.62 4.16
C TYR A 141 -10.33 -6.59 5.29
N ALA A 142 -10.94 -6.98 6.39
CA ALA A 142 -10.94 -6.27 7.65
C ALA A 142 -11.05 -7.24 8.83
N CYS A 143 -10.47 -6.88 9.97
CA CYS A 143 -10.63 -7.61 11.22
C CYS A 143 -10.49 -6.65 12.41
N ASN A 144 -10.97 -7.06 13.57
CA ASN A 144 -10.97 -6.25 14.79
C ASN A 144 -9.69 -6.41 15.63
N ASP A 145 -8.54 -6.70 15.00
CA ASP A 145 -7.26 -6.83 15.71
C ASP A 145 -6.71 -5.48 16.19
N THR A 146 -6.93 -4.43 15.41
CA THR A 146 -6.48 -3.06 15.68
C THR A 146 -7.62 -2.05 15.50
N PRO A 147 -7.52 -0.84 16.05
CA PRO A 147 -8.54 0.21 15.89
C PRO A 147 -8.85 0.53 14.41
N GLU A 148 -7.83 0.46 13.53
CA GLU A 148 -7.95 0.73 12.11
C GLU A 148 -8.62 -0.43 11.35
N LEU A 149 -9.01 -1.50 12.06
CA LEU A 149 -9.58 -2.72 11.52
C LEU A 149 -8.65 -3.43 10.52
N MET A 150 -7.38 -3.56 10.91
CA MET A 150 -6.31 -4.21 10.18
C MET A 150 -5.71 -5.38 10.97
N PRO A 151 -5.11 -6.38 10.29
CA PRO A 151 -4.34 -7.41 10.98
C PRO A 151 -3.18 -6.82 11.77
N ALA A 152 -3.03 -7.25 13.04
CA ALA A 152 -2.06 -6.67 13.97
C ALA A 152 -0.60 -6.73 13.45
N ALA A 153 -0.20 -7.86 12.84
CA ALA A 153 1.19 -8.03 12.41
C ALA A 153 1.61 -7.02 11.33
N ILE A 154 0.76 -6.77 10.32
CA ILE A 154 1.08 -5.79 9.27
C ILE A 154 0.93 -4.35 9.77
N ALA A 155 -0.09 -4.06 10.58
CA ALA A 155 -0.28 -2.73 11.15
C ALA A 155 0.94 -2.30 11.98
N TYR A 156 1.42 -3.15 12.86
CA TYR A 156 2.62 -2.86 13.66
C TYR A 156 3.90 -2.77 12.82
N SER A 157 4.02 -3.58 11.76
CA SER A 157 5.17 -3.47 10.84
C SER A 157 5.16 -2.13 10.10
N HIS A 158 3.99 -1.64 9.66
CA HIS A 158 3.85 -0.32 9.06
C HIS A 158 4.18 0.81 10.03
N GLN A 159 3.64 0.76 11.24
CA GLN A 159 3.90 1.76 12.28
C GLN A 159 5.40 1.88 12.61
N LEU A 160 6.13 0.76 12.68
CA LEU A 160 7.58 0.77 12.86
C LEU A 160 8.29 1.42 11.67
N GLY A 161 7.91 1.08 10.43
CA GLY A 161 8.50 1.67 9.22
C GLY A 161 8.28 3.16 9.12
N GLU A 162 7.05 3.62 9.39
CA GLU A 162 6.68 5.03 9.38
C GLU A 162 7.43 5.82 10.45
N ALA A 163 7.45 5.32 11.69
CA ALA A 163 8.17 5.95 12.79
C ALA A 163 9.68 6.03 12.54
N MET A 164 10.28 4.99 11.93
CA MET A 164 11.69 5.00 11.57
C MET A 164 11.98 6.07 10.50
N THR A 165 11.09 6.22 9.52
CA THR A 165 11.21 7.31 8.54
C THR A 165 11.09 8.68 9.19
N GLN A 166 10.19 8.83 10.16
CA GLN A 166 10.05 10.08 10.91
C GLN A 166 11.32 10.40 11.72
N LEU A 167 11.87 9.40 12.45
CA LEU A 167 13.16 9.57 13.17
C LEU A 167 14.29 10.06 12.23
N ARG A 168 14.32 9.58 10.99
CA ARG A 168 15.26 10.02 9.98
C ARG A 168 14.98 11.44 9.48
N LYS A 169 13.74 11.73 9.07
CA LYS A 169 13.35 13.04 8.51
C LYS A 169 13.46 14.16 9.54
N ASP A 170 13.14 13.89 10.79
CA ASP A 170 13.31 14.85 11.91
C ASP A 170 14.78 14.98 12.36
N LYS A 171 15.70 14.25 11.74
CA LYS A 171 17.14 14.23 12.09
C LYS A 171 17.41 13.85 13.55
N ILE A 172 16.54 13.05 14.17
CA ILE A 172 16.76 12.49 15.52
C ILE A 172 17.92 11.50 15.47
N HIS A 173 17.94 10.67 14.43
CA HIS A 173 19.03 9.74 14.16
C HIS A 173 19.59 10.00 12.76
N THR A 174 20.56 10.93 12.67
CA THR A 174 21.18 11.38 11.41
C THR A 174 22.00 10.33 10.68
N TRP A 175 22.27 9.21 11.34
CA TRP A 175 22.92 8.03 10.74
C TRP A 175 21.94 7.12 9.98
N LEU A 176 20.61 7.25 10.16
CA LEU A 176 19.63 6.49 9.39
C LEU A 176 19.67 6.85 7.90
N ARG A 177 19.41 5.86 7.05
CA ARG A 177 19.30 6.00 5.61
C ARG A 177 17.94 5.52 5.13
N PRO A 178 17.50 5.85 3.89
CA PRO A 178 16.11 5.67 3.47
C PRO A 178 15.62 4.22 3.41
N ASP A 179 16.48 3.26 3.08
CA ASP A 179 16.10 1.85 2.88
C ASP A 179 16.07 1.09 4.19
N SER A 180 14.91 0.52 4.51
CA SER A 180 14.75 -0.32 5.70
C SER A 180 13.60 -1.30 5.55
N LYS A 181 13.65 -2.37 6.35
CA LYS A 181 12.59 -3.37 6.48
C LYS A 181 12.24 -3.58 7.94
N THR A 182 10.96 -3.81 8.19
CA THR A 182 10.41 -4.16 9.50
C THR A 182 9.58 -5.43 9.39
N GLN A 183 9.57 -6.25 10.44
CA GLN A 183 8.70 -7.42 10.51
C GLN A 183 8.27 -7.62 11.95
N VAL A 184 6.97 -7.92 12.15
CA VAL A 184 6.42 -8.24 13.47
C VAL A 184 5.74 -9.60 13.42
N SER A 185 6.05 -10.45 14.40
CA SER A 185 5.43 -11.75 14.62
C SER A 185 4.52 -11.67 15.83
N VAL A 186 3.24 -11.94 15.64
CA VAL A 186 2.19 -11.88 16.65
C VAL A 186 1.66 -13.28 16.94
N GLU A 187 1.59 -13.65 18.20
CA GLU A 187 0.91 -14.87 18.65
C GLU A 187 -0.58 -14.57 18.79
N TYR A 188 -1.39 -15.43 18.21
CA TYR A 188 -2.85 -15.38 18.30
C TYR A 188 -3.35 -16.53 19.18
N ILE A 189 -4.27 -16.24 20.06
CA ILE A 189 -5.00 -17.23 20.88
C ILE A 189 -6.48 -17.08 20.55
N ASP A 190 -7.11 -18.16 20.06
CA ASP A 190 -8.51 -18.18 19.63
C ASP A 190 -8.86 -17.01 18.67
N GLY A 191 -7.95 -16.73 17.73
CA GLY A 191 -8.10 -15.71 16.70
C GLY A 191 -7.85 -14.27 17.15
N LYS A 192 -7.39 -14.02 18.39
CA LYS A 192 -7.10 -12.66 18.91
C LYS A 192 -5.61 -12.49 19.17
N PRO A 193 -5.04 -11.30 18.85
CA PRO A 193 -3.64 -10.99 19.18
C PRO A 193 -3.41 -11.10 20.69
N SER A 194 -2.36 -11.83 21.09
CA SER A 194 -2.03 -12.09 22.50
C SER A 194 -0.71 -11.47 22.93
N ARG A 195 0.34 -11.66 22.12
CA ARG A 195 1.67 -11.06 22.39
C ARG A 195 2.51 -10.98 21.12
N ILE A 196 3.50 -10.12 21.13
CA ILE A 196 4.53 -10.02 20.09
C ILE A 196 5.67 -10.98 20.44
N THR A 197 5.93 -11.95 19.57
CA THR A 197 6.95 -12.97 19.80
C THR A 197 8.32 -12.58 19.23
N ALA A 198 8.33 -11.81 18.13
CA ALA A 198 9.56 -11.32 17.51
C ALA A 198 9.33 -9.99 16.77
N VAL A 199 10.37 -9.15 16.79
CA VAL A 199 10.47 -7.92 15.99
C VAL A 199 11.80 -7.97 15.24
N VAL A 200 11.73 -7.80 13.90
CA VAL A 200 12.91 -7.70 13.05
C VAL A 200 12.96 -6.30 12.46
N VAL A 201 14.11 -5.63 12.57
CA VAL A 201 14.39 -4.35 11.94
C VAL A 201 15.72 -4.45 11.20
N SER A 202 15.70 -4.18 9.89
CA SER A 202 16.92 -4.08 9.08
C SER A 202 16.94 -2.70 8.44
N THR A 203 17.90 -1.87 8.82
CA THR A 203 17.99 -0.49 8.34
C THR A 203 19.34 -0.18 7.73
N MET A 204 19.31 0.47 6.59
CA MET A 204 20.47 1.09 5.97
C MET A 204 20.96 2.24 6.86
N HIS A 205 22.28 2.36 7.04
CA HIS A 205 22.88 3.31 7.97
C HIS A 205 24.21 3.87 7.46
N ALA A 206 24.66 4.97 8.05
CA ALA A 206 25.99 5.50 7.83
C ALA A 206 27.06 4.53 8.32
N LYS A 207 28.21 4.51 7.66
CA LYS A 207 29.30 3.55 7.97
C LYS A 207 29.96 3.78 9.33
N GLU A 208 29.84 4.99 9.86
CA GLU A 208 30.52 5.46 11.08
C GLU A 208 29.82 5.00 12.38
N ILE A 209 28.52 4.65 12.34
CA ILE A 209 27.77 4.18 13.51
C ILE A 209 28.05 2.71 13.81
N SER A 210 28.19 2.36 15.08
CA SER A 210 28.36 0.96 15.47
C SER A 210 27.03 0.19 15.46
N THR A 211 27.10 -1.11 15.20
CA THR A 211 25.90 -1.99 15.27
C THR A 211 25.30 -2.04 16.68
N THR A 212 26.11 -1.88 17.72
CA THR A 212 25.64 -1.84 19.11
C THR A 212 24.78 -0.59 19.34
N ASP A 213 25.26 0.57 18.93
CA ASP A 213 24.53 1.83 19.11
C ASP A 213 23.23 1.83 18.29
N ILE A 214 23.25 1.27 17.06
CA ILE A 214 22.03 1.07 16.25
C ILE A 214 21.00 0.23 17.00
N ARG A 215 21.41 -0.89 17.57
CA ARG A 215 20.51 -1.81 18.29
C ARG A 215 19.90 -1.18 19.53
N GLU A 216 20.70 -0.47 20.30
CA GLU A 216 20.22 0.24 21.49
C GLU A 216 19.25 1.36 21.13
N ALA A 217 19.63 2.23 20.19
CA ALA A 217 18.81 3.34 19.74
C ALA A 217 17.45 2.87 19.17
N LEU A 218 17.45 1.90 18.27
CA LEU A 218 16.20 1.43 17.67
C LEU A 218 15.33 0.63 18.62
N LYS A 219 15.90 -0.04 19.61
CA LYS A 219 15.10 -0.70 20.65
C LYS A 219 14.35 0.33 21.48
N VAL A 220 15.04 1.35 21.98
CA VAL A 220 14.49 2.36 22.91
C VAL A 220 13.66 3.42 22.18
N ASP A 221 14.17 3.96 21.06
CA ASP A 221 13.55 5.10 20.39
C ASP A 221 12.50 4.71 19.34
N LEU A 222 12.52 3.47 18.86
CA LEU A 222 11.56 2.98 17.87
C LEU A 222 10.66 1.91 18.49
N ILE A 223 11.16 0.72 18.81
CA ILE A 223 10.33 -0.45 19.11
C ILE A 223 9.50 -0.22 20.38
N GLU A 224 10.14 0.20 21.48
CA GLU A 224 9.47 0.42 22.77
C GLU A 224 8.52 1.61 22.78
N LYS A 225 8.68 2.58 21.85
CA LYS A 225 7.77 3.74 21.74
C LYS A 225 6.58 3.48 20.84
N VAL A 226 6.75 2.64 19.82
CA VAL A 226 5.74 2.42 18.77
C VAL A 226 4.82 1.25 19.09
N LEU A 227 5.39 0.12 19.55
CA LEU A 227 4.59 -1.07 19.77
C LEU A 227 3.84 -1.05 21.10
N PRO A 228 2.61 -1.63 21.15
CA PRO A 228 1.82 -1.69 22.36
C PRO A 228 2.57 -2.43 23.48
N GLN A 229 2.83 -1.73 24.61
CA GLN A 229 3.64 -2.26 25.69
C GLN A 229 3.06 -3.53 26.33
N HIS A 230 1.73 -3.67 26.33
CA HIS A 230 1.05 -4.86 26.86
C HIS A 230 1.22 -6.12 26.01
N LEU A 231 1.66 -5.96 24.75
CA LEU A 231 1.97 -7.09 23.85
C LEU A 231 3.47 -7.45 23.86
N LEU A 232 4.34 -6.59 24.38
CA LEU A 232 5.77 -6.88 24.55
C LEU A 232 5.99 -7.61 25.87
N THR A 233 6.74 -8.71 25.83
CA THR A 233 7.05 -9.54 27.00
C THR A 233 8.56 -9.74 27.11
N GLU A 234 9.02 -10.29 28.24
CA GLU A 234 10.43 -10.62 28.44
C GLU A 234 10.94 -11.65 27.39
N ASP A 235 10.03 -12.47 26.86
CA ASP A 235 10.34 -13.47 25.82
C ASP A 235 10.34 -12.90 24.39
N THR A 236 9.96 -11.63 24.19
CA THR A 236 9.97 -11.00 22.87
C THR A 236 11.38 -10.91 22.31
N LYS A 237 11.60 -11.47 21.12
CA LYS A 237 12.91 -11.48 20.47
C LYS A 237 13.10 -10.27 19.58
N TYR A 238 14.25 -9.60 19.73
CA TYR A 238 14.61 -8.43 18.93
C TYR A 238 15.76 -8.76 17.98
N HIS A 239 15.54 -8.65 16.67
CA HIS A 239 16.54 -8.86 15.63
C HIS A 239 16.79 -7.55 14.89
N ILE A 240 17.72 -6.74 15.38
CA ILE A 240 18.06 -5.43 14.81
C ILE A 240 19.38 -5.55 14.06
N ASN A 241 19.37 -5.29 12.74
CA ASN A 241 20.51 -5.52 11.83
C ASN A 241 21.22 -6.84 12.16
N PRO A 242 20.55 -8.00 12.04
CA PRO A 242 21.09 -9.28 12.47
C PRO A 242 22.33 -9.71 11.68
N THR A 243 22.46 -9.25 10.44
CA THR A 243 23.63 -9.51 9.57
C THR A 243 24.81 -8.57 9.84
N GLY A 244 24.64 -7.57 10.71
CA GLY A 244 25.64 -6.55 11.02
C GLY A 244 25.51 -5.30 10.16
N LEU A 245 26.47 -5.08 9.26
CA LEU A 245 26.52 -3.85 8.43
C LEU A 245 25.47 -3.86 7.32
N PHE A 246 24.76 -2.72 7.18
CA PHE A 246 23.87 -2.44 6.04
C PHE A 246 24.13 -0.99 5.55
N VAL A 247 25.28 -0.78 4.92
CA VAL A 247 25.72 0.54 4.42
C VAL A 247 25.33 0.73 2.96
N VAL A 248 25.39 -0.33 2.14
CA VAL A 248 24.95 -0.32 0.75
C VAL A 248 23.51 -0.84 0.68
N GLY A 249 22.59 0.00 0.32
CA GLY A 249 21.14 -0.30 0.22
C GLY A 249 20.47 0.57 -0.82
N GLY A 250 19.14 0.56 -0.83
CA GLY A 250 18.35 1.22 -1.83
C GLY A 250 18.62 0.68 -3.24
N PRO A 251 18.36 1.47 -4.29
CA PRO A 251 18.61 1.05 -5.69
C PRO A 251 20.05 0.66 -6.01
N GLU A 252 21.04 1.13 -5.24
CA GLU A 252 22.43 0.68 -5.37
C GLU A 252 22.55 -0.79 -4.96
N GLY A 253 21.90 -1.20 -3.88
CA GLY A 253 21.97 -2.56 -3.36
C GLY A 253 21.12 -3.57 -4.13
N ASP A 254 19.91 -3.17 -4.52
CA ASP A 254 18.93 -4.06 -5.15
C ASP A 254 18.13 -3.35 -6.24
N CYS A 255 17.60 -4.12 -7.19
CA CYS A 255 16.74 -3.61 -8.26
C CYS A 255 15.30 -3.44 -7.75
N GLY A 256 14.73 -2.26 -7.96
CA GLY A 256 13.31 -1.99 -7.70
C GLY A 256 12.46 -2.01 -8.95
N LEU A 257 11.21 -2.44 -8.77
CA LEU A 257 10.16 -2.44 -9.79
C LEU A 257 8.82 -2.10 -9.15
N THR A 258 7.99 -1.34 -9.87
CA THR A 258 6.61 -1.04 -9.47
C THR A 258 5.82 -2.33 -9.25
N GLY A 259 5.03 -2.39 -8.19
CA GLY A 259 4.11 -3.50 -7.94
C GLY A 259 4.75 -4.78 -7.43
N ARG A 260 5.95 -4.73 -6.83
CA ARG A 260 6.61 -5.90 -6.22
C ARG A 260 6.42 -6.01 -4.70
N LYS A 261 5.64 -5.11 -4.09
CA LYS A 261 5.34 -5.12 -2.65
C LYS A 261 3.83 -5.20 -2.36
N ILE A 262 3.10 -5.90 -3.24
CA ILE A 262 1.62 -5.97 -3.21
C ILE A 262 1.05 -6.53 -1.90
N ILE A 263 1.78 -7.40 -1.21
CA ILE A 263 1.37 -7.97 0.08
C ILE A 263 1.60 -6.95 1.21
N VAL A 264 2.70 -6.19 1.15
CA VAL A 264 2.96 -5.04 2.03
C VAL A 264 1.91 -3.95 1.82
N ASP A 265 1.50 -3.71 0.59
CA ASP A 265 0.51 -2.69 0.22
C ASP A 265 -0.89 -3.01 0.75
N THR A 266 -1.18 -4.28 1.08
CA THR A 266 -2.50 -4.75 1.46
C THR A 266 -2.55 -5.26 2.91
N TYR A 267 -2.63 -6.56 3.14
CA TYR A 267 -2.95 -7.12 4.46
C TYR A 267 -1.83 -7.97 5.07
N GLY A 268 -0.59 -7.88 4.53
CA GLY A 268 0.57 -8.61 5.06
C GLY A 268 0.43 -10.13 4.99
N GLY A 269 -0.42 -10.64 4.10
CA GLY A 269 -0.66 -12.07 3.92
C GLY A 269 -1.82 -12.64 4.75
N MET A 270 -2.49 -11.85 5.60
CA MET A 270 -3.65 -12.31 6.37
C MET A 270 -4.90 -12.40 5.49
N GLY A 271 -5.14 -11.45 4.60
CA GLY A 271 -6.15 -11.49 3.55
C GLY A 271 -5.58 -12.08 2.26
N ARG A 272 -6.45 -12.67 1.42
CA ARG A 272 -6.09 -13.14 0.08
C ARG A 272 -5.73 -11.95 -0.84
N HIS A 273 -5.05 -12.25 -1.95
CA HIS A 273 -4.66 -11.25 -2.93
C HIS A 273 -4.84 -11.79 -4.35
N GLY A 274 -5.40 -10.97 -5.26
CA GLY A 274 -5.63 -11.34 -6.64
C GLY A 274 -4.41 -11.21 -7.57
N GLY A 275 -3.33 -10.58 -7.09
CA GLY A 275 -2.07 -10.40 -7.83
C GLY A 275 -1.91 -9.04 -8.50
N GLY A 276 -2.96 -8.23 -8.62
CA GLY A 276 -2.91 -6.90 -9.22
C GLY A 276 -2.17 -5.87 -8.36
N ALA A 277 -1.23 -5.15 -8.94
CA ALA A 277 -0.56 -4.02 -8.30
C ALA A 277 -1.42 -2.74 -8.39
N PHE A 278 -1.25 -1.83 -7.43
CA PHE A 278 -1.98 -0.56 -7.37
C PHE A 278 -1.23 0.60 -8.01
N SER A 279 0.02 0.82 -7.58
CA SER A 279 0.82 1.99 -7.95
C SER A 279 0.99 2.13 -9.46
N GLY A 280 0.91 3.36 -9.94
CA GLY A 280 1.01 3.72 -11.36
C GLY A 280 -0.26 3.51 -12.18
N LYS A 281 -1.32 2.97 -11.60
CA LYS A 281 -2.61 2.70 -12.27
C LYS A 281 -3.66 3.74 -11.88
N ASP A 282 -4.32 4.36 -12.88
CA ASP A 282 -5.51 5.18 -12.64
C ASP A 282 -6.71 4.30 -12.26
N PRO A 283 -7.78 4.87 -11.65
CA PRO A 283 -8.89 4.09 -11.08
C PRO A 283 -9.80 3.40 -12.11
N SER A 284 -9.60 3.57 -13.42
CA SER A 284 -10.26 2.72 -14.43
C SER A 284 -9.77 1.28 -14.38
N LYS A 285 -8.59 1.04 -13.82
CA LYS A 285 -8.03 -0.29 -13.57
C LYS A 285 -8.64 -0.85 -12.29
N VAL A 286 -9.47 -1.88 -12.43
CA VAL A 286 -10.17 -2.54 -11.32
C VAL A 286 -9.23 -3.19 -10.30
N ASP A 287 -8.01 -3.56 -10.68
CA ASP A 287 -6.95 -4.00 -9.77
C ASP A 287 -6.82 -3.05 -8.57
N ARG A 288 -6.90 -1.73 -8.82
CA ARG A 288 -6.81 -0.71 -7.78
C ARG A 288 -8.18 -0.34 -7.22
N SER A 289 -9.09 0.11 -8.07
CA SER A 289 -10.37 0.67 -7.64
C SER A 289 -11.26 -0.37 -6.95
N ALA A 290 -11.36 -1.58 -7.48
CA ALA A 290 -12.17 -2.62 -6.87
C ALA A 290 -11.55 -3.20 -5.60
N ALA A 291 -10.22 -3.26 -5.48
CA ALA A 291 -9.56 -3.61 -4.22
C ALA A 291 -9.85 -2.57 -3.13
N TYR A 292 -9.85 -1.27 -3.46
CA TYR A 292 -10.25 -0.21 -2.54
C TYR A 292 -11.73 -0.31 -2.15
N MET A 293 -12.60 -0.62 -3.12
CA MET A 293 -14.02 -0.87 -2.86
C MET A 293 -14.23 -2.06 -1.91
N CYS A 294 -13.57 -3.19 -2.16
CA CYS A 294 -13.63 -4.36 -1.31
C CYS A 294 -13.14 -4.07 0.13
N ARG A 295 -12.08 -3.25 0.28
CA ARG A 295 -11.62 -2.79 1.60
C ARG A 295 -12.69 -1.95 2.30
N TRP A 296 -13.28 -0.98 1.60
CA TRP A 296 -14.33 -0.12 2.17
C TRP A 296 -15.50 -0.93 2.69
N VAL A 297 -15.97 -1.89 1.89
CA VAL A 297 -17.09 -2.77 2.26
C VAL A 297 -16.72 -3.66 3.46
N ALA A 298 -15.57 -4.36 3.41
CA ALA A 298 -15.11 -5.22 4.51
C ALA A 298 -14.99 -4.43 5.82
N LYS A 299 -14.42 -3.22 5.74
CA LYS A 299 -14.25 -2.34 6.91
C LYS A 299 -15.60 -1.92 7.50
N ASN A 300 -16.59 -1.59 6.67
CA ASN A 300 -17.94 -1.22 7.15
C ASN A 300 -18.69 -2.43 7.75
N ILE A 301 -18.53 -3.64 7.23
CA ILE A 301 -19.11 -4.87 7.81
C ILE A 301 -18.58 -5.09 9.23
N VAL A 302 -17.25 -5.03 9.41
CA VAL A 302 -16.63 -5.22 10.72
C VAL A 302 -16.97 -4.08 11.67
N ALA A 303 -16.93 -2.83 11.22
CA ALA A 303 -17.31 -1.65 12.01
C ALA A 303 -18.79 -1.68 12.42
N ALA A 304 -19.67 -2.27 11.62
CA ALA A 304 -21.08 -2.47 11.96
C ALA A 304 -21.29 -3.54 13.03
N GLY A 305 -20.26 -4.32 13.39
CA GLY A 305 -20.36 -5.45 14.32
C GLY A 305 -21.08 -6.66 13.71
N LEU A 306 -21.17 -6.73 12.38
CA LEU A 306 -21.79 -7.84 11.67
C LEU A 306 -20.87 -9.08 11.61
N ALA A 307 -19.56 -8.87 11.71
CA ALA A 307 -18.54 -9.91 11.86
C ALA A 307 -17.30 -9.35 12.56
N ASP A 308 -16.51 -10.21 13.24
CA ASP A 308 -15.20 -9.82 13.78
C ASP A 308 -14.12 -9.78 12.69
N ARG A 309 -14.38 -10.48 11.56
CA ARG A 309 -13.44 -10.69 10.49
C ARG A 309 -14.22 -10.89 9.18
N CYS A 310 -13.80 -10.20 8.12
CA CYS A 310 -14.49 -10.24 6.85
C CYS A 310 -13.51 -10.13 5.69
N GLU A 311 -13.73 -10.98 4.68
CA GLU A 311 -13.04 -10.89 3.39
C GLU A 311 -14.09 -10.84 2.27
N LEU A 312 -13.87 -9.94 1.30
CA LEU A 312 -14.63 -9.90 0.07
C LEU A 312 -13.75 -10.34 -1.10
N GLN A 313 -14.35 -11.06 -2.03
CA GLN A 313 -13.80 -11.28 -3.36
C GLN A 313 -14.75 -10.69 -4.40
N THR A 314 -14.22 -9.94 -5.37
CA THR A 314 -14.93 -9.58 -6.60
C THR A 314 -14.11 -10.00 -7.81
N ALA A 315 -14.80 -10.33 -8.92
CA ALA A 315 -14.15 -10.69 -10.18
C ALA A 315 -14.80 -9.93 -11.34
N TYR A 316 -13.99 -9.54 -12.33
CA TYR A 316 -14.44 -8.83 -13.51
C TYR A 316 -14.00 -9.52 -14.80
N ALA A 317 -14.81 -9.36 -15.85
CA ALA A 317 -14.42 -9.60 -17.23
C ALA A 317 -14.14 -8.25 -17.90
N ILE A 318 -13.12 -8.22 -18.78
CA ILE A 318 -12.78 -6.99 -19.52
C ILE A 318 -13.97 -6.48 -20.32
N GLY A 319 -14.22 -5.18 -20.27
CA GLY A 319 -15.27 -4.50 -21.02
C GLY A 319 -16.69 -4.61 -20.41
N PHE A 320 -16.93 -5.43 -19.39
CA PHE A 320 -18.23 -5.55 -18.74
C PHE A 320 -18.33 -4.67 -17.48
N PRO A 321 -19.46 -3.98 -17.25
CA PRO A 321 -19.65 -3.12 -16.09
C PRO A 321 -19.95 -3.89 -14.80
N ASP A 322 -20.69 -4.99 -14.88
CA ASP A 322 -21.06 -5.77 -13.71
C ASP A 322 -19.98 -6.78 -13.34
N PRO A 323 -19.72 -7.00 -12.04
CA PRO A 323 -18.79 -8.05 -11.63
C PRO A 323 -19.35 -9.43 -11.99
N VAL A 324 -18.46 -10.33 -12.42
CA VAL A 324 -18.80 -11.75 -12.71
C VAL A 324 -19.17 -12.49 -11.44
N SER A 325 -18.56 -12.13 -10.31
CA SER A 325 -18.86 -12.69 -9.00
C SER A 325 -18.54 -11.69 -7.88
N LEU A 326 -19.31 -11.80 -6.80
CA LEU A 326 -19.09 -11.12 -5.54
C LEU A 326 -19.35 -12.12 -4.41
N THR A 327 -18.41 -12.26 -3.48
CA THR A 327 -18.53 -13.20 -2.36
C THR A 327 -18.01 -12.52 -1.10
N VAL A 328 -18.75 -12.71 0.00
CA VAL A 328 -18.36 -12.30 1.36
C VAL A 328 -18.10 -13.57 2.18
N ASP A 329 -16.97 -13.61 2.88
CA ASP A 329 -16.60 -14.68 3.83
C ASP A 329 -16.31 -14.04 5.19
N THR A 330 -17.09 -14.40 6.17
CA THR A 330 -16.95 -13.91 7.56
C THR A 330 -16.12 -14.84 8.43
N PHE A 331 -15.60 -15.93 7.87
CA PHE A 331 -14.82 -16.95 8.58
C PHE A 331 -15.55 -17.53 9.81
N GLY A 332 -16.89 -17.55 9.76
CA GLY A 332 -17.72 -18.01 10.86
C GLY A 332 -17.75 -17.07 12.08
N THR A 333 -17.35 -15.81 11.93
CA THR A 333 -17.38 -14.78 12.99
C THR A 333 -18.61 -13.87 12.89
N ASN A 334 -19.53 -14.15 11.98
CA ASN A 334 -20.74 -13.38 11.75
C ASN A 334 -21.69 -13.38 12.96
N SER A 335 -22.29 -12.24 13.24
CA SER A 335 -23.32 -12.07 14.28
C SER A 335 -24.75 -12.32 13.78
N VAL A 336 -24.93 -12.28 12.46
CA VAL A 336 -26.19 -12.59 11.74
C VAL A 336 -25.89 -13.57 10.62
N ASP A 337 -26.94 -14.10 9.95
CA ASP A 337 -26.76 -15.01 8.82
C ASP A 337 -25.88 -14.38 7.73
N GLU A 338 -24.83 -15.08 7.29
CA GLU A 338 -23.90 -14.59 6.28
C GLU A 338 -24.58 -14.29 4.93
N GLN A 339 -25.65 -15.02 4.60
CA GLN A 339 -26.43 -14.73 3.39
C GLN A 339 -27.08 -13.34 3.47
N LYS A 340 -27.60 -12.94 4.64
CA LYS A 340 -28.15 -11.59 4.83
C LYS A 340 -27.09 -10.50 4.70
N ILE A 341 -25.85 -10.77 5.15
CA ILE A 341 -24.74 -9.84 4.94
C ILE A 341 -24.45 -9.68 3.45
N ASN A 342 -24.44 -10.78 2.67
CA ASN A 342 -24.26 -10.73 1.22
C ASN A 342 -25.36 -9.94 0.51
N GLU A 343 -26.63 -10.14 0.91
CA GLU A 343 -27.78 -9.41 0.38
C GLU A 343 -27.67 -7.90 0.69
N ALA A 344 -27.36 -7.56 1.94
CA ALA A 344 -27.16 -6.17 2.36
C ALA A 344 -25.99 -5.49 1.63
N VAL A 345 -24.88 -6.17 1.39
CA VAL A 345 -23.76 -5.66 0.59
C VAL A 345 -24.22 -5.31 -0.82
N SER A 346 -24.99 -6.19 -1.45
CA SER A 346 -25.51 -5.98 -2.81
C SER A 346 -26.54 -4.86 -2.89
N GLU A 347 -27.28 -4.59 -1.81
CA GLU A 347 -28.23 -3.48 -1.73
C GLU A 347 -27.54 -2.14 -1.48
N VAL A 348 -26.53 -2.12 -0.60
CA VAL A 348 -25.91 -0.87 -0.11
C VAL A 348 -24.80 -0.36 -1.03
N PHE A 349 -24.12 -1.25 -1.78
CA PHE A 349 -22.93 -0.91 -2.56
C PHE A 349 -23.06 -1.30 -4.03
N SER A 350 -22.58 -0.45 -4.92
CA SER A 350 -22.43 -0.79 -6.34
C SER A 350 -20.97 -1.10 -6.67
N PHE A 351 -20.75 -2.22 -7.30
CA PHE A 351 -19.41 -2.69 -7.73
C PHE A 351 -19.12 -2.40 -9.20
N LYS A 352 -19.94 -1.63 -9.89
CA LYS A 352 -19.65 -1.18 -11.26
C LYS A 352 -18.44 -0.22 -11.24
N PRO A 353 -17.47 -0.33 -12.16
CA PRO A 353 -16.25 0.50 -12.16
C PRO A 353 -16.53 2.01 -12.07
N ALA A 354 -17.50 2.53 -12.84
CA ALA A 354 -17.88 3.95 -12.79
C ALA A 354 -18.43 4.36 -11.42
N ASP A 355 -19.24 3.50 -10.80
CA ASP A 355 -19.85 3.77 -9.50
C ASP A 355 -18.79 3.70 -8.39
N ILE A 356 -17.84 2.77 -8.46
CA ILE A 356 -16.70 2.70 -7.52
C ILE A 356 -15.92 4.01 -7.55
N ILE A 357 -15.55 4.48 -8.75
CA ILE A 357 -14.84 5.75 -8.94
C ILE A 357 -15.61 6.91 -8.31
N SER A 358 -16.91 6.97 -8.52
CA SER A 358 -17.78 8.01 -7.97
C SER A 358 -17.95 7.90 -6.46
N GLN A 359 -18.30 6.72 -5.93
CA GLN A 359 -18.53 6.47 -4.50
C GLN A 359 -17.29 6.78 -3.66
N LEU A 360 -16.12 6.42 -4.16
CA LEU A 360 -14.84 6.64 -3.49
C LEU A 360 -14.14 7.94 -3.91
N ASN A 361 -14.74 8.71 -4.85
CA ASN A 361 -14.19 9.97 -5.35
C ASN A 361 -12.72 9.86 -5.75
N LEU A 362 -12.41 8.96 -6.68
CA LEU A 362 -11.04 8.55 -7.02
C LEU A 362 -10.35 9.42 -8.08
N LEU A 363 -11.06 10.31 -8.80
CA LEU A 363 -10.46 11.17 -9.83
C LEU A 363 -9.79 12.41 -9.22
N ARG A 364 -8.79 12.17 -8.37
CA ARG A 364 -8.06 13.22 -7.64
C ARG A 364 -6.58 12.84 -7.49
N PRO A 365 -5.64 13.81 -7.33
CA PRO A 365 -4.24 13.54 -7.08
C PRO A 365 -4.02 13.12 -5.61
N ILE A 366 -4.30 11.87 -5.28
CA ILE A 366 -4.27 11.30 -3.92
C ILE A 366 -3.39 10.06 -3.81
N TYR A 367 -2.75 9.65 -4.89
CA TYR A 367 -2.17 8.31 -5.01
C TYR A 367 -0.76 8.21 -4.44
N LYS A 368 0.11 9.17 -4.67
CA LYS A 368 1.49 9.17 -4.15
C LYS A 368 1.52 8.95 -2.63
N LYS A 369 0.60 9.55 -1.88
CA LYS A 369 0.53 9.39 -0.42
C LYS A 369 0.16 7.98 0.05
N THR A 370 -0.35 7.11 -0.84
CA THR A 370 -0.73 5.73 -0.50
C THR A 370 0.42 4.74 -0.63
N THR A 371 1.49 5.09 -1.31
CA THR A 371 2.53 4.16 -1.74
C THR A 371 3.37 3.55 -0.61
N ASN A 372 3.39 4.17 0.57
CA ASN A 372 4.21 3.71 1.69
C ASN A 372 3.34 3.38 2.89
N TYR A 373 3.74 2.36 3.66
CA TYR A 373 3.08 1.91 4.90
C TYR A 373 1.66 1.43 4.71
N GLY A 374 1.39 0.78 3.56
CA GLY A 374 0.12 0.20 3.18
C GLY A 374 -0.89 1.20 2.61
N HIS A 375 -1.76 0.71 1.74
CA HIS A 375 -2.88 1.45 1.17
C HIS A 375 -4.09 1.45 2.12
N PHE A 376 -4.09 0.58 3.13
CA PHE A 376 -5.19 0.33 4.06
C PHE A 376 -4.77 0.55 5.51
N GLY A 377 -5.76 0.82 6.38
CA GLY A 377 -5.53 1.07 7.81
C GLY A 377 -5.00 2.46 8.13
N ARG A 378 -5.31 3.47 7.31
CA ARG A 378 -4.81 4.84 7.44
C ARG A 378 -5.96 5.81 7.70
N GLU A 379 -6.18 6.16 8.97
CA GLU A 379 -7.31 6.99 9.38
C GLU A 379 -7.00 8.49 9.51
N ALA A 380 -5.73 8.87 9.38
CA ALA A 380 -5.31 10.28 9.55
C ALA A 380 -5.80 11.21 8.41
N ASP A 381 -6.14 10.67 7.23
CA ASP A 381 -6.57 11.45 6.06
C ASP A 381 -7.76 10.78 5.34
N LEU A 382 -8.90 10.68 6.03
CA LEU A 382 -10.13 10.08 5.49
C LEU A 382 -10.75 10.87 4.33
N ASP A 383 -10.38 12.13 4.14
CA ASP A 383 -10.86 12.92 3.01
C ASP A 383 -10.19 12.51 1.71
N SER A 384 -8.93 12.11 1.76
CA SER A 384 -8.22 11.53 0.61
C SER A 384 -8.48 10.03 0.51
N LEU A 385 -8.35 9.30 1.61
CA LEU A 385 -8.42 7.83 1.67
C LEU A 385 -9.86 7.38 1.98
N THR A 386 -10.77 7.67 1.07
CA THR A 386 -12.21 7.50 1.25
C THR A 386 -12.65 6.06 1.51
N TRP A 387 -11.87 5.07 1.06
CA TRP A 387 -12.08 3.63 1.31
C TRP A 387 -11.82 3.21 2.76
N GLU A 388 -11.27 4.10 3.57
CA GLU A 388 -11.11 3.87 5.01
C GLU A 388 -12.30 4.43 5.84
N LYS A 389 -13.28 5.10 5.22
CA LYS A 389 -14.47 5.60 5.92
C LYS A 389 -15.40 4.47 6.36
N THR A 390 -15.99 4.63 7.56
CA THR A 390 -17.01 3.72 8.11
C THR A 390 -18.42 4.32 8.01
N ASN A 391 -18.68 5.05 6.95
CA ASN A 391 -19.87 5.87 6.74
C ASN A 391 -21.09 5.11 6.21
N ARG A 392 -21.00 3.80 6.01
CA ARG A 392 -22.10 2.93 5.55
C ARG A 392 -22.56 1.94 6.63
N VAL A 393 -22.09 2.12 7.86
CA VAL A 393 -22.41 1.24 9.00
C VAL A 393 -23.92 1.18 9.27
N GLU A 394 -24.60 2.33 9.32
CA GLU A 394 -26.03 2.37 9.60
C GLU A 394 -26.89 1.84 8.43
N ASP A 395 -26.43 2.05 7.18
CA ASP A 395 -27.09 1.50 6.00
C ASP A 395 -27.05 -0.03 6.03
N LEU A 396 -25.86 -0.61 6.32
CA LEU A 396 -25.69 -2.06 6.46
C LEU A 396 -26.55 -2.66 7.59
N LYS A 397 -26.57 -2.01 8.77
CA LYS A 397 -27.40 -2.45 9.90
C LYS A 397 -28.89 -2.42 9.57
N SER A 398 -29.31 -1.52 8.71
CA SER A 398 -30.71 -1.38 8.31
C SER A 398 -31.15 -2.38 7.26
N ALA A 399 -30.18 -2.94 6.50
CA ALA A 399 -30.39 -3.89 5.41
C ALA A 399 -30.33 -5.38 5.87
N VAL A 400 -29.83 -5.68 7.07
CA VAL A 400 -29.76 -7.05 7.64
C VAL A 400 -30.89 -7.30 8.66
#